data_c5c35e3d2047aa727063061b8d5723a2
#
_entry.id   c5c35e3d2047aa727063061b8d5723a2
#
_cell.length_a   1.000
_cell.length_b   1.000
_cell.length_c   1.000
_cell.angle_alpha   90.00
_cell.angle_beta   90.00
_cell.angle_gamma   90.00
#
_symmetry.space_group_name_H-M   'P 1'
#
loop_
_entity.id
_entity.type
_entity.pdbx_description
1 polymer ?
#
loop_
_entity_poly.entity_id
_entity_poly.type
_entity_poly.pdbx_seq_one_letter_code
_entity_poly.pdbx_strand_id
1 'polypeptide(L)'
;MDAEGYDAWYETPRGRWIGGRELGLVKRALALEPGNALLDVGCGTGYFTRGLAGEQYGPVVGLDIELRWVAYARQRDDGRRRWVVGDAQRLPFPDHRFDRVMSITALCFVADERLAVREMVRVARRRVVLGLLNRHSLLWWQKGRRGGQGAYRGARWHTAREARALFDGLPVTGVSVSSAIWLPDGGRLARHVESWEPTWLHGGAFLLVVAELADPAAS
;
A
#
# COMPACT_ATOMS: atom_id res chain seq x y z
N MET A 1 7.81 4.84 16.99
CA MET A 1 6.49 4.26 17.38
C MET A 1 6.67 2.75 17.29
N ASP A 2 6.27 2.02 18.33
CA ASP A 2 6.29 0.56 18.31
C ASP A 2 5.08 -0.02 17.54
N ALA A 3 5.05 -1.33 17.34
CA ALA A 3 4.00 -1.99 16.56
C ALA A 3 2.62 -1.87 17.22
N GLU A 4 2.57 -1.93 18.55
CA GLU A 4 1.31 -1.83 19.30
C GLU A 4 0.72 -0.42 19.19
N GLY A 5 1.52 0.62 19.39
CA GLY A 5 1.08 2.02 19.25
C GLY A 5 0.68 2.38 17.81
N TYR A 6 1.32 1.75 16.81
CA TYR A 6 0.93 1.91 15.42
C TYR A 6 -0.42 1.27 15.13
N ASP A 7 -0.65 0.03 15.59
CA ASP A 7 -1.91 -0.69 15.39
C ASP A 7 -3.06 -0.03 16.16
N ALA A 8 -2.78 0.44 17.41
CA ALA A 8 -3.73 1.19 18.23
C ALA A 8 -4.22 2.50 17.57
N TRP A 9 -3.39 3.10 16.69
CA TRP A 9 -3.83 4.27 15.94
C TRP A 9 -5.06 3.96 15.06
N TYR A 10 -5.14 2.78 14.45
CA TYR A 10 -6.29 2.35 13.65
C TYR A 10 -7.56 2.18 14.49
N GLU A 11 -7.44 2.04 15.82
CA GLU A 11 -8.59 1.96 16.73
C GLU A 11 -9.14 3.35 17.13
N THR A 12 -8.41 4.44 16.83
CA THR A 12 -8.92 5.79 17.05
C THR A 12 -10.03 6.12 16.03
N PRO A 13 -10.97 7.04 16.34
CA PRO A 13 -12.02 7.45 15.40
C PRO A 13 -11.48 7.93 14.04
N ARG A 14 -10.34 8.66 14.08
CA ARG A 14 -9.64 9.13 12.89
C ARG A 14 -8.97 7.99 12.13
N GLY A 15 -8.24 7.13 12.86
CA GLY A 15 -7.52 6.00 12.26
C GLY A 15 -8.46 4.99 11.63
N ARG A 16 -9.58 4.67 12.29
CA ARG A 16 -10.62 3.80 11.70
C ARG A 16 -11.19 4.37 10.42
N TRP A 17 -11.46 5.68 10.38
CA TRP A 17 -12.00 6.29 9.17
C TRP A 17 -10.97 6.30 8.03
N ILE A 18 -9.73 6.74 8.28
CA ILE A 18 -8.66 6.78 7.27
C ILE A 18 -8.33 5.35 6.80
N GLY A 19 -8.01 4.46 7.72
CA GLY A 19 -7.64 3.08 7.41
C GLY A 19 -8.76 2.31 6.69
N GLY A 20 -10.02 2.50 7.12
CA GLY A 20 -11.17 1.90 6.44
C GLY A 20 -11.37 2.44 5.02
N ARG A 21 -11.13 3.75 4.81
CA ARG A 21 -11.20 4.37 3.48
C ARG A 21 -10.10 3.85 2.57
N GLU A 22 -8.86 3.85 3.03
CA GLU A 22 -7.71 3.31 2.31
C GLU A 22 -7.90 1.82 1.99
N LEU A 23 -8.29 1.01 2.97
CA LEU A 23 -8.56 -0.41 2.78
C LEU A 23 -9.64 -0.65 1.72
N GLY A 24 -10.74 0.12 1.75
CA GLY A 24 -11.80 0.04 0.74
C GLY A 24 -11.30 0.38 -0.67
N LEU A 25 -10.45 1.40 -0.80
CA LEU A 25 -9.83 1.79 -2.08
C LEU A 25 -8.89 0.70 -2.59
N VAL A 26 -8.00 0.20 -1.73
CA VAL A 26 -7.03 -0.86 -2.05
C VAL A 26 -7.76 -2.15 -2.45
N LYS A 27 -8.83 -2.52 -1.74
CA LYS A 27 -9.64 -3.70 -2.07
C LYS A 27 -10.25 -3.60 -3.47
N ARG A 28 -10.81 -2.45 -3.82
CA ARG A 28 -11.34 -2.22 -5.19
C ARG A 28 -10.22 -2.24 -6.24
N ALA A 29 -9.09 -1.60 -5.95
CA ALA A 29 -7.95 -1.53 -6.87
C ALA A 29 -7.32 -2.90 -7.13
N LEU A 30 -7.19 -3.73 -6.11
CA LEU A 30 -6.68 -5.10 -6.25
C LEU A 30 -7.59 -5.98 -7.10
N ALA A 31 -8.91 -5.75 -7.06
CA ALA A 31 -9.89 -6.57 -7.77
C ALA A 31 -9.59 -8.07 -7.60
N LEU A 32 -9.47 -8.51 -6.34
CA LEU A 32 -9.18 -9.91 -6.02
C LEU A 32 -10.37 -10.81 -6.38
N GLU A 33 -10.06 -11.88 -7.07
CA GLU A 33 -10.99 -12.95 -7.41
C GLU A 33 -10.76 -14.18 -6.50
N PRO A 34 -11.73 -15.09 -6.38
CA PRO A 34 -11.54 -16.34 -5.66
C PRO A 34 -10.30 -17.09 -6.14
N GLY A 35 -9.48 -17.57 -5.20
CA GLY A 35 -8.23 -18.29 -5.50
C GLY A 35 -7.02 -17.40 -5.81
N ASN A 36 -7.17 -16.08 -5.99
CA ASN A 36 -6.03 -15.21 -6.24
C ASN A 36 -5.05 -15.16 -5.07
N ALA A 37 -3.77 -15.35 -5.36
CA ALA A 37 -2.68 -15.16 -4.41
C ALA A 37 -2.28 -13.69 -4.29
N LEU A 38 -2.13 -13.20 -3.06
CA LEU A 38 -1.78 -11.82 -2.72
C LEU A 38 -0.46 -11.74 -1.95
N LEU A 39 0.41 -10.81 -2.33
CA LEU A 39 1.57 -10.39 -1.55
C LEU A 39 1.39 -8.93 -1.08
N ASP A 40 1.58 -8.69 0.21
CA ASP A 40 1.67 -7.38 0.83
C ASP A 40 3.13 -7.09 1.22
N VAL A 41 3.76 -6.16 0.51
CA VAL A 41 5.19 -5.79 0.69
C VAL A 41 5.30 -4.58 1.61
N GLY A 42 5.98 -4.76 2.75
CA GLY A 42 6.00 -3.79 3.84
C GLY A 42 4.70 -3.83 4.64
N CYS A 43 4.28 -5.04 5.02
CA CYS A 43 2.98 -5.28 5.66
C CYS A 43 2.84 -4.69 7.06
N GLY A 44 3.95 -4.31 7.70
CA GLY A 44 3.97 -3.75 9.03
C GLY A 44 3.26 -4.65 10.06
N THR A 45 2.30 -4.08 10.80
CA THR A 45 1.47 -4.81 11.77
C THR A 45 0.43 -5.73 11.13
N GLY A 46 0.33 -5.73 9.79
CA GLY A 46 -0.60 -6.57 9.05
C GLY A 46 -2.04 -6.02 8.96
N TYR A 47 -2.27 -4.75 9.23
CA TYR A 47 -3.62 -4.16 9.17
C TYR A 47 -4.28 -4.37 7.80
N PHE A 48 -3.60 -4.01 6.70
CA PHE A 48 -4.12 -4.20 5.34
C PHE A 48 -4.15 -5.67 4.96
N THR A 49 -3.10 -6.44 5.28
CA THR A 49 -3.02 -7.88 4.99
C THR A 49 -4.21 -8.62 5.60
N ARG A 50 -4.53 -8.37 6.88
CA ARG A 50 -5.69 -8.98 7.56
C ARG A 50 -7.01 -8.50 6.98
N GLY A 51 -7.14 -7.20 6.68
CA GLY A 51 -8.38 -6.61 6.17
C GLY A 51 -8.74 -7.06 4.75
N LEU A 52 -7.76 -7.54 3.97
CA LEU A 52 -7.94 -8.01 2.60
C LEU A 52 -8.10 -9.53 2.50
N ALA A 53 -7.79 -10.26 3.54
CA ALA A 53 -7.92 -11.71 3.52
C ALA A 53 -9.38 -12.13 3.72
N GLY A 54 -9.87 -12.93 2.79
CA GLY A 54 -11.17 -13.60 2.85
C GLY A 54 -11.00 -15.10 2.62
N GLU A 55 -11.96 -15.90 3.07
CA GLU A 55 -11.91 -17.37 2.93
C GLU A 55 -11.84 -17.84 1.47
N GLN A 56 -12.35 -17.02 0.56
CA GLN A 56 -12.41 -17.31 -0.86
C GLN A 56 -11.11 -16.99 -1.63
N TYR A 57 -10.18 -16.24 -1.02
CA TYR A 57 -8.94 -15.90 -1.70
C TYR A 57 -7.90 -17.02 -1.55
N GLY A 58 -6.90 -17.01 -2.44
CA GLY A 58 -5.75 -17.90 -2.36
C GLY A 58 -4.78 -17.49 -1.24
N PRO A 59 -3.54 -17.98 -1.28
CA PRO A 59 -2.56 -17.64 -0.26
C PRO A 59 -2.33 -16.14 -0.15
N VAL A 60 -2.46 -15.60 1.08
CA VAL A 60 -2.10 -14.21 1.40
C VAL A 60 -0.82 -14.22 2.19
N VAL A 61 0.17 -13.46 1.71
CA VAL A 61 1.50 -13.36 2.33
C VAL A 61 1.76 -11.90 2.68
N GLY A 62 2.11 -11.63 3.94
CA GLY A 62 2.66 -10.35 4.39
C GLY A 62 4.17 -10.46 4.54
N LEU A 63 4.91 -9.50 3.97
CA LEU A 63 6.37 -9.41 4.07
C LEU A 63 6.76 -8.04 4.62
N ASP A 64 7.67 -8.04 5.59
CA ASP A 64 8.29 -6.81 6.11
C ASP A 64 9.75 -7.08 6.46
N ILE A 65 10.60 -6.05 6.41
CA ILE A 65 12.00 -6.15 6.78
C ILE A 65 12.19 -6.22 8.30
N GLU A 66 11.25 -5.66 9.05
CA GLU A 66 11.31 -5.57 10.52
C GLU A 66 10.72 -6.80 11.19
N LEU A 67 11.59 -7.66 11.72
CA LEU A 67 11.19 -8.89 12.44
C LEU A 67 10.13 -8.64 13.51
N ARG A 68 10.24 -7.52 14.25
CA ARG A 68 9.27 -7.21 15.34
C ARG A 68 7.87 -6.96 14.81
N TRP A 69 7.75 -6.31 13.65
CA TRP A 69 6.45 -6.06 13.00
C TRP A 69 5.85 -7.35 12.48
N VAL A 70 6.65 -8.20 11.85
CA VAL A 70 6.23 -9.53 11.37
C VAL A 70 5.79 -10.42 12.53
N ALA A 71 6.52 -10.43 13.64
CA ALA A 71 6.17 -11.20 14.84
C ALA A 71 4.83 -10.72 15.44
N TYR A 72 4.63 -9.40 15.52
CA TYR A 72 3.38 -8.80 15.99
C TYR A 72 2.20 -9.15 15.08
N ALA A 73 2.38 -9.01 13.75
CA ALA A 73 1.36 -9.36 12.78
C ALA A 73 0.93 -10.84 12.89
N ARG A 74 1.92 -11.73 13.05
CA ARG A 74 1.70 -13.17 13.22
C ARG A 74 0.93 -13.51 14.50
N GLN A 75 1.21 -12.85 15.62
CA GLN A 75 0.48 -13.07 16.89
C GLN A 75 -1.00 -12.68 16.80
N ARG A 76 -1.35 -11.75 15.93
CA ARG A 76 -2.72 -11.27 15.73
C ARG A 76 -3.43 -11.93 14.55
N ASP A 77 -2.79 -12.90 13.93
CA ASP A 77 -3.36 -13.65 12.82
C ASP A 77 -4.14 -14.88 13.30
N ASP A 78 -5.18 -15.23 12.54
CA ASP A 78 -6.01 -16.42 12.77
C ASP A 78 -5.43 -17.71 12.13
N GLY A 79 -4.16 -17.65 11.68
CA GLY A 79 -3.45 -18.77 11.06
C GLY A 79 -3.69 -18.91 9.54
N ARG A 80 -4.43 -18.02 8.92
CA ARG A 80 -4.79 -18.10 7.49
C ARG A 80 -3.78 -17.43 6.57
N ARG A 81 -2.82 -16.67 7.10
CA ARG A 81 -1.84 -15.91 6.34
C ARG A 81 -0.43 -16.39 6.61
N ARG A 82 0.46 -16.10 5.71
CA ARG A 82 1.89 -16.34 5.90
C ARG A 82 2.61 -15.01 6.13
N TRP A 83 3.52 -15.01 7.10
CA TRP A 83 4.28 -13.85 7.49
C TRP A 83 5.76 -14.13 7.28
N VAL A 84 6.43 -13.28 6.50
CA VAL A 84 7.81 -13.48 6.04
C VAL A 84 8.62 -12.23 6.39
N VAL A 85 9.82 -12.44 6.93
CA VAL A 85 10.82 -11.38 7.08
C VAL A 85 11.62 -11.30 5.79
N GLY A 86 11.68 -10.12 5.16
CA GLY A 86 12.40 -9.95 3.89
C GLY A 86 12.51 -8.50 3.46
N ASP A 87 13.45 -8.24 2.55
CA ASP A 87 13.67 -6.93 1.95
C ASP A 87 12.82 -6.78 0.68
N ALA A 88 12.08 -5.66 0.60
CA ALA A 88 11.31 -5.30 -0.59
C ALA A 88 12.17 -5.17 -1.86
N GLN A 89 13.45 -4.82 -1.70
CA GLN A 89 14.41 -4.68 -2.80
C GLN A 89 14.95 -6.02 -3.29
N ARG A 90 14.67 -7.12 -2.59
CA ARG A 90 15.08 -8.49 -2.95
C ARG A 90 14.05 -9.48 -2.42
N LEU A 91 12.91 -9.59 -3.10
CA LEU A 91 11.82 -10.44 -2.67
C LEU A 91 12.19 -11.95 -2.79
N PRO A 92 12.03 -12.74 -1.71
CA PRO A 92 12.42 -14.16 -1.68
C PRO A 92 11.36 -15.07 -2.35
N PHE A 93 10.83 -14.63 -3.50
CA PHE A 93 9.81 -15.35 -4.25
C PHE A 93 10.21 -15.48 -5.71
N PRO A 94 9.82 -16.56 -6.39
CA PRO A 94 10.04 -16.70 -7.83
C PRO A 94 9.17 -15.71 -8.62
N ASP A 95 9.51 -15.53 -9.90
CA ASP A 95 8.78 -14.71 -10.85
C ASP A 95 7.32 -15.17 -10.94
N HIS A 96 6.42 -14.21 -11.14
CA HIS A 96 5.00 -14.47 -11.37
C HIS A 96 4.34 -15.39 -10.31
N ARG A 97 4.76 -15.25 -9.04
CA ARG A 97 4.25 -16.10 -7.95
C ARG A 97 2.88 -15.68 -7.45
N PHE A 98 2.54 -14.40 -7.50
CA PHE A 98 1.33 -13.81 -6.95
C PHE A 98 0.47 -13.19 -8.04
N ASP A 99 -0.84 -13.37 -7.96
CA ASP A 99 -1.76 -12.74 -8.92
C ASP A 99 -1.81 -11.23 -8.72
N ARG A 100 -1.70 -10.80 -7.47
CA ARG A 100 -1.69 -9.39 -7.06
C ARG A 100 -0.56 -9.13 -6.06
N VAL A 101 0.07 -7.98 -6.19
CA VAL A 101 1.08 -7.50 -5.24
C VAL A 101 0.71 -6.10 -4.81
N MET A 102 0.82 -5.80 -3.55
CA MET A 102 0.59 -4.45 -3.03
C MET A 102 1.71 -3.98 -2.11
N SER A 103 1.81 -2.67 -1.94
CA SER A 103 2.62 -2.02 -0.90
C SER A 103 1.92 -0.73 -0.46
N ILE A 104 1.48 -0.67 0.78
CA ILE A 104 0.67 0.44 1.27
C ILE A 104 1.45 1.24 2.32
N THR A 105 1.80 2.48 1.97
CA THR A 105 2.56 3.43 2.80
C THR A 105 3.90 2.90 3.33
N ALA A 106 4.47 1.88 2.70
CA ALA A 106 5.75 1.28 3.08
C ALA A 106 6.91 1.71 2.17
N LEU A 107 6.69 1.84 0.86
CA LEU A 107 7.72 2.26 -0.11
C LEU A 107 8.37 3.60 0.22
N CYS A 108 7.65 4.49 0.90
CA CYS A 108 8.17 5.79 1.33
C CYS A 108 9.37 5.70 2.30
N PHE A 109 9.64 4.51 2.85
CA PHE A 109 10.78 4.23 3.75
C PHE A 109 11.84 3.33 3.13
N VAL A 110 11.61 2.81 1.92
CA VAL A 110 12.56 1.93 1.22
C VAL A 110 13.69 2.76 0.61
N ALA A 111 14.94 2.30 0.71
CA ALA A 111 16.10 3.05 0.23
C ALA A 111 16.07 3.23 -1.30
N ASP A 112 15.88 2.15 -2.05
CA ASP A 112 15.67 2.16 -3.51
C ASP A 112 14.27 1.67 -3.84
N GLU A 113 13.35 2.62 -3.98
CA GLU A 113 11.94 2.33 -4.30
C GLU A 113 11.75 1.78 -5.72
N ARG A 114 12.61 2.19 -6.68
CA ARG A 114 12.55 1.67 -8.05
C ARG A 114 12.94 0.20 -8.11
N LEU A 115 13.96 -0.20 -7.35
CA LEU A 115 14.35 -1.60 -7.23
C LEU A 115 13.22 -2.42 -6.57
N ALA A 116 12.62 -1.90 -5.50
CA ALA A 116 11.49 -2.56 -4.85
C ALA A 116 10.28 -2.72 -5.80
N VAL A 117 9.92 -1.68 -6.56
CA VAL A 117 8.82 -1.77 -7.54
C VAL A 117 9.16 -2.76 -8.65
N ARG A 118 10.41 -2.83 -9.12
CA ARG A 118 10.86 -3.84 -10.09
C ARG A 118 10.67 -5.26 -9.55
N GLU A 119 11.05 -5.51 -8.30
CA GLU A 119 10.85 -6.80 -7.64
C GLU A 119 9.35 -7.14 -7.47
N MET A 120 8.53 -6.15 -7.10
CA MET A 120 7.07 -6.33 -7.02
C MET A 120 6.48 -6.70 -8.38
N VAL A 121 6.89 -6.04 -9.47
CA VAL A 121 6.48 -6.37 -10.84
C VAL A 121 6.97 -7.77 -11.24
N ARG A 122 8.21 -8.14 -10.90
CA ARG A 122 8.78 -9.47 -11.19
C ARG A 122 7.95 -10.61 -10.58
N VAL A 123 7.55 -10.46 -9.32
CA VAL A 123 6.81 -11.52 -8.62
C VAL A 123 5.30 -11.48 -8.87
N ALA A 124 4.77 -10.41 -9.46
CA ALA A 124 3.37 -10.26 -9.81
C ALA A 124 3.05 -10.92 -11.17
N ARG A 125 1.81 -11.44 -11.30
CA ARG A 125 1.29 -11.94 -12.58
C ARG A 125 0.47 -10.90 -13.32
N ARG A 126 -0.38 -10.15 -12.62
CA ARG A 126 -1.42 -9.33 -13.27
C ARG A 126 -1.42 -7.88 -12.83
N ARG A 127 -1.19 -7.59 -11.54
CA ARG A 127 -1.38 -6.23 -11.04
C ARG A 127 -0.49 -5.93 -9.84
N VAL A 128 0.03 -4.70 -9.83
CA VAL A 128 0.69 -4.09 -8.65
C VAL A 128 -0.11 -2.88 -8.22
N VAL A 129 -0.37 -2.77 -6.91
CA VAL A 129 -1.08 -1.64 -6.28
C VAL A 129 -0.19 -0.99 -5.25
N LEU A 130 0.04 0.32 -5.38
CA LEU A 130 0.81 1.09 -4.41
C LEU A 130 -0.08 2.12 -3.71
N GLY A 131 0.09 2.24 -2.41
CA GLY A 131 -0.41 3.36 -1.62
C GLY A 131 0.77 4.25 -1.20
N LEU A 132 0.83 5.48 -1.70
CA LEU A 132 1.94 6.40 -1.48
C LEU A 132 1.49 7.68 -0.81
N LEU A 133 2.43 8.35 -0.12
CA LEU A 133 2.21 9.66 0.48
C LEU A 133 2.30 10.77 -0.56
N ASN A 134 1.27 11.61 -0.64
CA ASN A 134 1.17 12.67 -1.65
C ASN A 134 1.81 13.98 -1.20
N ARG A 135 2.81 14.45 -1.95
CA ARG A 135 3.49 15.73 -1.72
C ARG A 135 2.59 16.96 -2.00
N HIS A 136 1.55 16.80 -2.78
CA HIS A 136 0.59 17.88 -3.10
C HIS A 136 -0.65 17.87 -2.19
N SER A 137 -0.52 17.36 -0.96
CA SER A 137 -1.63 17.25 -0.02
C SER A 137 -1.52 18.20 1.17
N LEU A 138 -2.64 18.46 1.82
CA LEU A 138 -2.68 19.19 3.10
C LEU A 138 -1.85 18.48 4.18
N LEU A 139 -1.87 17.13 4.18
CA LEU A 139 -1.09 16.34 5.13
C LEU A 139 0.42 16.60 4.97
N TRP A 140 0.93 16.68 3.75
CA TRP A 140 2.34 17.01 3.51
C TRP A 140 2.68 18.39 4.05
N TRP A 141 1.80 19.35 3.82
CA TRP A 141 2.00 20.71 4.32
C TRP A 141 2.09 20.75 5.85
N GLN A 142 1.28 19.95 6.55
CA GLN A 142 1.24 19.86 8.00
C GLN A 142 2.36 18.99 8.59
N LYS A 143 2.71 17.86 7.98
CA LYS A 143 3.52 16.79 8.57
C LYS A 143 4.75 16.38 7.75
N GLY A 144 4.77 16.61 6.42
CA GLY A 144 5.83 16.13 5.52
C GLY A 144 7.00 17.08 5.34
N ARG A 145 6.82 18.36 5.63
CA ARG A 145 7.86 19.39 5.46
C ARG A 145 9.03 19.19 6.42
N ARG A 146 10.23 19.64 6.01
CA ARG A 146 11.46 19.62 6.83
C ARG A 146 11.84 18.21 7.32
N GLY A 147 11.72 17.20 6.46
CA GLY A 147 12.09 15.82 6.77
C GLY A 147 11.03 15.00 7.51
N GLY A 148 9.82 15.54 7.64
CA GLY A 148 8.70 14.84 8.25
C GLY A 148 8.64 14.91 9.77
N GLN A 149 7.46 14.67 10.34
CA GLN A 149 7.20 14.67 11.77
C GLN A 149 6.47 13.39 12.22
N GLY A 150 6.77 12.92 13.43
CA GLY A 150 6.14 11.71 13.99
C GLY A 150 6.37 10.48 13.11
N ALA A 151 5.31 9.78 12.75
CA ALA A 151 5.35 8.59 11.90
C ALA A 151 5.84 8.86 10.46
N TYR A 152 5.90 10.13 10.03
CA TYR A 152 6.34 10.51 8.69
C TYR A 152 7.80 10.97 8.65
N ARG A 153 8.55 10.84 9.75
CA ARG A 153 9.97 11.23 9.78
C ARG A 153 10.77 10.37 8.81
N GLY A 154 11.49 11.02 7.89
CA GLY A 154 12.26 10.35 6.84
C GLY A 154 11.44 9.77 5.70
N ALA A 155 10.12 9.88 5.74
CA ALA A 155 9.27 9.37 4.66
C ALA A 155 9.48 10.18 3.37
N ARG A 156 9.54 9.47 2.25
CA ARG A 156 9.51 10.04 0.91
C ARG A 156 8.07 10.32 0.50
N TRP A 157 7.86 11.48 -0.13
CA TRP A 157 6.56 11.94 -0.59
C TRP A 157 6.59 12.10 -2.11
N HIS A 158 5.54 11.66 -2.78
CA HIS A 158 5.47 11.62 -4.24
C HIS A 158 4.45 12.60 -4.79
N THR A 159 4.70 13.10 -5.99
CA THR A 159 3.65 13.63 -6.86
C THR A 159 3.03 12.48 -7.65
N ALA A 160 1.84 12.68 -8.22
CA ALA A 160 1.22 11.68 -9.11
C ALA A 160 2.12 11.33 -10.31
N ARG A 161 2.89 12.29 -10.82
CA ARG A 161 3.87 12.08 -11.90
C ARG A 161 5.02 11.18 -11.46
N GLU A 162 5.62 11.44 -10.30
CA GLU A 162 6.71 10.62 -9.75
C GLU A 162 6.23 9.21 -9.42
N ALA A 163 5.03 9.08 -8.85
CA ALA A 163 4.41 7.81 -8.56
C ALA A 163 4.22 6.95 -9.83
N ARG A 164 3.78 7.55 -10.93
CA ARG A 164 3.68 6.89 -12.23
C ARG A 164 5.05 6.48 -12.77
N ALA A 165 6.05 7.36 -12.65
CA ALA A 165 7.41 7.14 -13.15
C ALA A 165 8.17 6.01 -12.43
N LEU A 166 7.67 5.49 -11.31
CA LEU A 166 8.22 4.28 -10.67
C LEU A 166 8.12 3.05 -11.57
N PHE A 167 7.20 3.05 -12.53
CA PHE A 167 6.98 1.95 -13.45
C PHE A 167 7.62 2.14 -14.84
N ASP A 168 8.36 3.26 -15.05
CA ASP A 168 9.02 3.52 -16.34
C ASP A 168 10.02 2.41 -16.68
N GLY A 169 9.89 1.85 -17.89
CA GLY A 169 10.74 0.77 -18.38
C GLY A 169 10.40 -0.63 -17.83
N LEU A 170 9.31 -0.77 -17.07
CA LEU A 170 8.83 -2.07 -16.60
C LEU A 170 7.72 -2.62 -17.52
N PRO A 171 7.50 -3.95 -17.56
CA PRO A 171 6.52 -4.60 -18.43
C PRO A 171 5.09 -4.40 -17.93
N VAL A 172 4.60 -3.15 -17.96
CA VAL A 172 3.26 -2.77 -17.58
C VAL A 172 2.47 -2.28 -18.80
N THR A 173 1.20 -2.63 -18.90
CA THR A 173 0.31 -2.23 -19.99
C THR A 173 -0.38 -0.90 -19.72
N GLY A 174 -0.44 -0.50 -18.44
CA GLY A 174 -1.03 0.77 -18.03
C GLY A 174 -0.78 1.08 -16.57
N VAL A 175 -0.68 2.38 -16.27
CA VAL A 175 -0.55 2.88 -14.90
C VAL A 175 -1.57 3.98 -14.66
N SER A 176 -2.47 3.77 -13.72
CA SER A 176 -3.42 4.80 -13.25
C SER A 176 -3.02 5.31 -11.86
N VAL A 177 -3.29 6.58 -11.62
CA VAL A 177 -3.05 7.23 -10.32
C VAL A 177 -4.31 7.98 -9.93
N SER A 178 -4.77 7.78 -8.72
CA SER A 178 -5.85 8.54 -8.07
C SER A 178 -5.43 9.00 -6.69
N SER A 179 -6.19 9.88 -6.05
CA SER A 179 -5.89 10.30 -4.68
C SER A 179 -7.13 10.31 -3.80
N ALA A 180 -6.91 10.13 -2.50
CA ALA A 180 -7.93 10.11 -1.47
C ALA A 180 -7.42 10.76 -0.17
N ILE A 181 -8.30 10.90 0.82
CA ILE A 181 -8.02 11.52 2.12
C ILE A 181 -7.66 13.01 1.92
N TRP A 182 -8.64 13.78 1.43
CA TRP A 182 -8.46 15.21 1.14
C TRP A 182 -8.23 16.04 2.39
N LEU A 183 -8.99 15.75 3.45
CA LEU A 183 -8.85 16.40 4.74
C LEU A 183 -8.47 15.35 5.78
N PRO A 184 -7.20 15.32 6.24
CA PRO A 184 -6.68 14.24 7.08
C PRO A 184 -7.13 14.31 8.55
N ASP A 185 -7.99 15.24 8.94
CA ASP A 185 -8.55 15.34 10.29
C ASP A 185 -9.63 14.29 10.58
N GLY A 186 -10.31 13.76 9.52
CA GLY A 186 -11.34 12.73 9.64
C GLY A 186 -12.66 13.24 10.20
N GLY A 187 -12.86 14.55 10.30
CA GLY A 187 -14.09 15.18 10.78
C GLY A 187 -15.27 15.04 9.82
N ARG A 188 -16.43 15.64 10.18
CA ARG A 188 -17.65 15.60 9.35
C ARG A 188 -17.42 16.20 7.96
N LEU A 189 -16.70 17.33 7.91
CA LEU A 189 -16.35 17.99 6.65
C LEU A 189 -15.42 17.11 5.79
N ALA A 190 -14.44 16.45 6.40
CA ALA A 190 -13.54 15.54 5.71
C ALA A 190 -14.33 14.42 5.00
N ARG A 191 -15.27 13.82 5.70
CA ARG A 191 -16.12 12.75 5.15
C ARG A 191 -17.01 13.23 4.00
N HIS A 192 -17.51 14.46 4.10
CA HIS A 192 -18.34 15.07 3.05
C HIS A 192 -17.49 15.36 1.80
N VAL A 193 -16.33 16.00 1.95
CA VAL A 193 -15.42 16.28 0.84
C VAL A 193 -14.96 15.00 0.17
N GLU A 194 -14.66 13.95 0.95
CA GLU A 194 -14.23 12.65 0.45
C GLU A 194 -15.31 11.95 -0.42
N SER A 195 -16.59 12.25 -0.20
CA SER A 195 -17.68 11.66 -0.99
C SER A 195 -17.76 12.21 -2.43
N TRP A 196 -17.14 13.34 -2.73
CA TRP A 196 -17.16 13.95 -4.06
C TRP A 196 -16.15 13.34 -5.02
N GLU A 197 -15.12 12.64 -4.51
CA GLU A 197 -14.08 11.90 -5.26
C GLU A 197 -13.68 12.54 -6.62
N PRO A 198 -13.14 13.75 -6.67
CA PRO A 198 -12.72 14.34 -7.93
C PRO A 198 -11.52 13.56 -8.47
N THR A 199 -11.77 12.60 -9.35
CA THR A 199 -10.76 11.65 -9.88
C THR A 199 -9.66 12.31 -10.68
N TRP A 200 -9.89 13.54 -11.17
CA TRP A 200 -8.94 14.35 -11.95
C TRP A 200 -8.00 15.20 -11.09
N LEU A 201 -8.32 15.41 -9.81
CA LEU A 201 -7.48 16.14 -8.87
C LEU A 201 -6.65 15.17 -8.02
N HIS A 202 -5.36 15.43 -7.89
CA HIS A 202 -4.45 14.64 -7.07
C HIS A 202 -4.02 15.41 -5.80
N GLY A 203 -4.99 15.87 -5.00
CA GLY A 203 -4.76 16.67 -3.79
C GLY A 203 -4.92 15.92 -2.47
N GLY A 204 -5.47 14.70 -2.48
CA GLY A 204 -5.61 13.87 -1.29
C GLY A 204 -4.27 13.38 -0.74
N ALA A 205 -4.21 13.07 0.55
CA ALA A 205 -2.99 12.66 1.24
C ALA A 205 -2.44 11.29 0.80
N PHE A 206 -3.32 10.43 0.31
CA PHE A 206 -3.04 9.08 -0.15
C PHE A 206 -3.11 9.03 -1.67
N LEU A 207 -2.01 8.65 -2.34
CA LEU A 207 -1.98 8.33 -3.77
C LEU A 207 -2.16 6.82 -3.92
N LEU A 208 -3.19 6.43 -4.64
CA LEU A 208 -3.41 5.05 -5.05
C LEU A 208 -2.92 4.89 -6.49
N VAL A 209 -1.93 4.04 -6.69
CA VAL A 209 -1.36 3.70 -7.99
C VAL A 209 -1.73 2.28 -8.34
N VAL A 210 -2.25 2.06 -9.53
CA VAL A 210 -2.56 0.73 -10.05
C VAL A 210 -1.81 0.54 -11.35
N ALA A 211 -0.95 -0.47 -11.39
CA ALA A 211 -0.22 -0.90 -12.58
C ALA A 211 -0.75 -2.26 -13.03
N GLU A 212 -1.20 -2.32 -14.27
CA GLU A 212 -1.60 -3.57 -14.95
C GLU A 212 -0.38 -4.15 -15.66
N LEU A 213 -0.16 -5.46 -15.49
CA LEU A 213 0.91 -6.17 -16.15
C LEU A 213 0.38 -6.86 -17.42
N ALA A 214 1.26 -7.04 -18.40
CA ALA A 214 0.96 -7.91 -19.54
C ALA A 214 0.75 -9.36 -19.06
N ASP A 215 -0.22 -10.04 -19.62
CA ASP A 215 -0.45 -11.45 -19.27
C ASP A 215 0.75 -12.27 -19.77
N PRO A 216 1.50 -12.94 -18.87
CA PRO A 216 2.64 -13.77 -19.29
C PRO A 216 2.25 -14.97 -20.16
N ALA A 217 0.96 -15.32 -20.22
CA ALA A 217 0.45 -16.39 -21.08
C ALA A 217 0.10 -15.90 -22.51
N ALA A 218 0.18 -14.58 -22.78
CA ALA A 218 -0.14 -14.00 -24.09
C ALA A 218 1.12 -13.74 -24.96
N SER A 219 2.29 -14.23 -24.54
CA SER A 219 3.59 -14.07 -25.23
C SER A 219 4.03 -15.38 -25.87
#